data_7d2cd6cb800f60942854d6e99f77c79d
#
_entry.id   7d2cd6cb800f60942854d6e99f77c79d
#
_cell.length_a   1.000
_cell.length_b   1.000
_cell.length_c   1.000
_cell.angle_alpha   90.00
_cell.angle_beta   90.00
_cell.angle_gamma   90.00
#
_symmetry.space_group_name_H-M   'P 1'
#
loop_
_entity.id
_entity.type
_entity.pdbx_description
1 polymer ?
#
loop_
_entity_poly.entity_id
_entity_poly.type
_entity_poly.pdbx_seq_one_letter_code
_entity_poly.pdbx_strand_id
1 'polypeptide(L)'
;MYSVENVGDARHRRRLTARVKGSLRDVRSQLALLNRQVGTHLDLKDIDFDCLDLINSHGPLSPSALAKQAGLHPATLTGILDRLERGGWIMRERATGDRRAVVVRSRPGRLGEVYDLLSGMNTAVDNLCADYTADQLGLLADFLDRVIIAGREAAEGLATD
;
A
#
# COMPACT_ATOMS: atom_id res chain seq x y z
N MET A 1 16.64 -14.19 -44.10
CA MET A 1 15.24 -13.77 -44.04
C MET A 1 14.73 -13.83 -42.59
N TYR A 2 15.35 -13.03 -41.69
CA TYR A 2 15.17 -13.11 -40.21
C TYR A 2 15.04 -11.72 -39.61
N SER A 3 14.25 -10.78 -40.08
CA SER A 3 14.33 -9.43 -39.47
C SER A 3 13.03 -8.67 -39.33
N VAL A 4 11.93 -9.02 -40.00
CA VAL A 4 10.72 -8.15 -39.97
C VAL A 4 9.76 -8.55 -38.87
N GLU A 5 9.58 -9.83 -38.58
CA GLU A 5 8.72 -10.32 -37.49
C GLU A 5 9.24 -9.89 -36.10
N ASN A 6 10.56 -9.95 -35.88
CA ASN A 6 11.20 -9.59 -34.61
C ASN A 6 11.11 -8.08 -34.31
N VAL A 7 11.11 -7.22 -35.32
CA VAL A 7 10.97 -5.75 -35.16
C VAL A 7 9.53 -5.37 -34.80
N GLY A 8 8.53 -6.08 -35.38
CA GLY A 8 7.11 -5.87 -35.06
C GLY A 8 6.80 -6.25 -33.61
N ASP A 9 7.27 -7.39 -33.15
CA ASP A 9 7.10 -7.89 -31.78
C ASP A 9 7.81 -6.97 -30.76
N ALA A 10 9.04 -6.55 -31.06
CA ALA A 10 9.77 -5.62 -30.18
C ALA A 10 9.05 -4.26 -30.03
N ARG A 11 8.47 -3.73 -31.11
CA ARG A 11 7.66 -2.50 -31.04
C ARG A 11 6.39 -2.70 -30.25
N HIS A 12 5.69 -3.80 -30.46
CA HIS A 12 4.47 -4.14 -29.72
C HIS A 12 4.76 -4.26 -28.23
N ARG A 13 5.78 -5.01 -27.85
CA ARG A 13 6.23 -5.16 -26.46
C ARG A 13 6.58 -3.82 -25.80
N ARG A 14 7.31 -2.94 -26.50
CA ARG A 14 7.62 -1.58 -25.99
C ARG A 14 6.36 -0.77 -25.71
N ARG A 15 5.36 -0.83 -26.60
CA ARG A 15 4.08 -0.12 -26.41
C ARG A 15 3.32 -0.66 -25.20
N LEU A 16 3.23 -1.99 -25.03
CA LEU A 16 2.61 -2.61 -23.86
C LEU A 16 3.34 -2.24 -22.56
N THR A 17 4.68 -2.29 -22.56
CA THR A 17 5.47 -1.87 -21.39
C THR A 17 5.22 -0.41 -21.01
N ALA A 18 5.17 0.49 -22.00
CA ALA A 18 4.86 1.89 -21.77
C ALA A 18 3.44 2.09 -21.22
N ARG A 19 2.46 1.33 -21.73
CA ARG A 19 1.08 1.34 -21.25
C ARG A 19 1.01 0.86 -19.79
N VAL A 20 1.65 -0.25 -19.45
CA VAL A 20 1.70 -0.76 -18.07
C VAL A 20 2.29 0.28 -17.11
N LYS A 21 3.43 0.90 -17.47
CA LYS A 21 4.03 1.96 -16.67
C LYS A 21 3.11 3.19 -16.51
N GLY A 22 2.36 3.54 -17.55
CA GLY A 22 1.35 4.60 -17.51
C GLY A 22 0.23 4.25 -16.54
N SER A 23 -0.39 3.08 -16.72
CA SER A 23 -1.48 2.60 -15.85
C SER A 23 -1.08 2.52 -14.37
N LEU A 24 0.15 2.08 -14.05
CA LEU A 24 0.64 2.07 -12.68
C LEU A 24 0.71 3.48 -12.06
N ARG A 25 1.12 4.50 -12.85
CA ARG A 25 1.11 5.89 -12.37
C ARG A 25 -0.32 6.40 -12.13
N ASP A 26 -1.23 6.06 -13.03
CA ASP A 26 -2.63 6.48 -12.92
C ASP A 26 -3.31 5.80 -11.73
N VAL A 27 -3.11 4.49 -11.54
CA VAL A 27 -3.59 3.75 -10.36
C VAL A 27 -3.09 4.38 -9.07
N ARG A 28 -1.78 4.67 -8.97
CA ARG A 28 -1.21 5.35 -7.81
C ARG A 28 -1.92 6.67 -7.52
N SER A 29 -2.17 7.48 -8.55
CA SER A 29 -2.81 8.78 -8.39
C SER A 29 -4.26 8.67 -7.93
N GLN A 30 -5.01 7.69 -8.48
CA GLN A 30 -6.41 7.46 -8.09
C GLN A 30 -6.52 6.89 -6.66
N LEU A 31 -5.64 5.96 -6.27
CA LEU A 31 -5.62 5.43 -4.91
C LEU A 31 -5.23 6.51 -3.89
N ALA A 32 -4.26 7.38 -4.22
CA ALA A 32 -3.92 8.51 -3.35
C ALA A 32 -5.10 9.49 -3.17
N LEU A 33 -5.87 9.74 -4.24
CA LEU A 33 -7.09 10.57 -4.14
C LEU A 33 -8.15 9.90 -3.25
N LEU A 34 -8.39 8.61 -3.45
CA LEU A 34 -9.33 7.83 -2.63
C LEU A 34 -8.92 7.87 -1.14
N ASN A 35 -7.66 7.59 -0.83
CA ASN A 35 -7.12 7.62 0.52
C ASN A 35 -7.32 8.99 1.19
N ARG A 36 -7.09 10.07 0.45
CA ARG A 36 -7.33 11.44 0.95
C ARG A 36 -8.81 11.68 1.27
N GLN A 37 -9.72 11.21 0.42
CA GLN A 37 -11.17 11.33 0.67
C GLN A 37 -11.59 10.52 1.89
N VAL A 38 -11.10 9.29 2.03
CA VAL A 38 -11.34 8.44 3.22
C VAL A 38 -10.79 9.12 4.48
N GLY A 39 -9.55 9.60 4.45
CA GLY A 39 -8.95 10.33 5.56
C GLY A 39 -9.79 11.54 5.99
N THR A 40 -10.29 12.32 5.02
CA THR A 40 -11.17 13.47 5.27
C THR A 40 -12.47 13.05 5.98
N HIS A 41 -13.10 11.94 5.55
CA HIS A 41 -14.33 11.43 6.18
C HIS A 41 -14.10 10.93 7.61
N LEU A 42 -12.90 10.46 7.90
CA LEU A 42 -12.53 9.95 9.22
C LEU A 42 -11.90 11.02 10.14
N ASP A 43 -11.81 12.27 9.67
CA ASP A 43 -11.11 13.38 10.35
C ASP A 43 -9.63 13.04 10.65
N LEU A 44 -8.99 12.37 9.70
CA LEU A 44 -7.58 12.01 9.74
C LEU A 44 -6.77 12.85 8.74
N LYS A 45 -5.56 13.23 9.13
CA LYS A 45 -4.59 13.79 8.18
C LYS A 45 -4.12 12.70 7.21
N ASP A 46 -3.78 13.07 5.98
CA ASP A 46 -3.32 12.12 4.96
C ASP A 46 -2.23 11.19 5.49
N ILE A 47 -1.20 11.73 6.14
CA ILE A 47 -0.09 10.95 6.69
C ILE A 47 -0.49 10.04 7.85
N ASP A 48 -1.49 10.45 8.66
CA ASP A 48 -2.01 9.64 9.76
C ASP A 48 -2.81 8.45 9.18
N PHE A 49 -3.59 8.69 8.12
CA PHE A 49 -4.32 7.65 7.41
C PHE A 49 -3.37 6.67 6.71
N ASP A 50 -2.32 7.15 6.02
CA ASP A 50 -1.31 6.29 5.40
C ASP A 50 -0.64 5.36 6.42
N CYS A 51 -0.30 5.88 7.62
CA CYS A 51 0.25 5.05 8.70
C CYS A 51 -0.78 4.04 9.23
N LEU A 52 -2.04 4.44 9.36
CA LEU A 52 -3.13 3.55 9.79
C LEU A 52 -3.33 2.41 8.77
N ASP A 53 -3.32 2.73 7.47
CA ASP A 53 -3.47 1.75 6.40
C ASP A 53 -2.31 0.74 6.38
N LEU A 54 -1.07 1.18 6.60
CA LEU A 54 0.08 0.29 6.77
C LEU A 54 -0.10 -0.67 7.96
N ILE A 55 -0.60 -0.17 9.09
CA ILE A 55 -0.86 -1.01 10.27
C ILE A 55 -1.99 -2.01 9.99
N ASN A 56 -3.02 -1.61 9.26
CA ASN A 56 -4.14 -2.48 8.89
C ASN A 56 -3.71 -3.60 7.94
N SER A 57 -2.86 -3.26 6.96
CA SER A 57 -2.46 -4.18 5.89
C SER A 57 -1.38 -5.17 6.32
N HIS A 58 -0.49 -4.77 7.23
CA HIS A 58 0.69 -5.57 7.59
C HIS A 58 0.63 -6.16 9.00
N GLY A 59 -0.47 -5.98 9.74
CA GLY A 59 -0.67 -6.50 11.09
C GLY A 59 0.13 -5.75 12.14
N PRO A 60 0.34 -6.32 13.32
CA PRO A 60 1.07 -5.62 14.38
C PRO A 60 2.50 -5.30 13.92
N LEU A 61 2.86 -4.00 13.95
CA LEU A 61 4.18 -3.51 13.55
C LEU A 61 4.87 -2.84 14.74
N SER A 62 6.20 -3.01 14.84
CA SER A 62 6.97 -2.15 15.74
C SER A 62 7.00 -0.71 15.19
N PRO A 63 7.09 0.32 16.06
CA PRO A 63 7.23 1.69 15.59
C PRO A 63 8.40 1.91 14.63
N SER A 64 9.53 1.21 14.83
CA SER A 64 10.68 1.29 13.94
C SER A 64 10.41 0.67 12.56
N ALA A 65 9.71 -0.47 12.51
CA ALA A 65 9.31 -1.09 11.24
C ALA A 65 8.31 -0.21 10.48
N LEU A 66 7.35 0.39 11.18
CA LEU A 66 6.38 1.30 10.59
C LEU A 66 7.08 2.57 10.06
N ALA A 67 8.00 3.16 10.83
CA ALA A 67 8.77 4.33 10.38
C ALA A 67 9.53 4.04 9.08
N LYS A 68 10.19 2.88 9.00
CA LYS A 68 10.90 2.43 7.78
C LYS A 68 9.93 2.26 6.61
N GLN A 69 8.78 1.60 6.81
CA GLN A 69 7.81 1.35 5.74
C GLN A 69 7.14 2.64 5.25
N ALA A 70 6.85 3.57 6.17
CA ALA A 70 6.26 4.88 5.84
C ALA A 70 7.29 5.89 5.31
N GLY A 71 8.59 5.59 5.34
CA GLY A 71 9.64 6.54 4.97
C GLY A 71 9.72 7.75 5.91
N LEU A 72 9.39 7.58 7.20
CA LEU A 72 9.27 8.65 8.19
C LEU A 72 10.40 8.62 9.22
N HIS A 73 10.79 9.82 9.67
CA HIS A 73 11.68 9.92 10.83
C HIS A 73 10.94 9.45 12.11
N PRO A 74 11.61 8.70 13.02
CA PRO A 74 10.99 8.18 14.25
C PRO A 74 10.27 9.23 15.10
N ALA A 75 10.82 10.45 15.21
CA ALA A 75 10.19 11.54 15.96
C ALA A 75 8.84 11.97 15.35
N THR A 76 8.76 12.04 14.02
CA THR A 76 7.52 12.35 13.27
C THR A 76 6.48 11.26 13.53
N LEU A 77 6.90 9.99 13.42
CA LEU A 77 6.01 8.86 13.63
C LEU A 77 5.44 8.84 15.06
N THR A 78 6.24 9.17 16.09
CA THR A 78 5.74 9.23 17.47
C THR A 78 4.52 10.14 17.58
N GLY A 79 4.57 11.32 17.01
CA GLY A 79 3.44 12.27 17.03
C GLY A 79 2.21 11.75 16.24
N ILE A 80 2.42 11.02 15.16
CA ILE A 80 1.35 10.37 14.39
C ILE A 80 0.67 9.28 15.23
N LEU A 81 1.45 8.39 15.82
CA LEU A 81 0.94 7.31 16.66
C LEU A 81 0.17 7.83 17.88
N ASP A 82 0.63 8.94 18.48
CA ASP A 82 -0.07 9.56 19.61
C ASP A 82 -1.44 10.15 19.20
N ARG A 83 -1.56 10.70 17.98
CA ARG A 83 -2.84 11.16 17.45
C ARG A 83 -3.78 9.99 17.14
N LEU A 84 -3.28 8.97 16.45
CA LEU A 84 -4.05 7.78 16.12
C LEU A 84 -4.54 7.03 17.37
N GLU A 85 -3.71 6.93 18.41
CA GLU A 85 -4.09 6.28 19.65
C GLU A 85 -5.13 7.09 20.42
N ARG A 86 -4.96 8.42 20.53
CA ARG A 86 -5.98 9.31 21.11
C ARG A 86 -7.30 9.28 20.36
N GLY A 87 -7.26 9.16 19.05
CA GLY A 87 -8.43 8.99 18.18
C GLY A 87 -9.08 7.59 18.31
N GLY A 88 -8.46 6.67 19.03
CA GLY A 88 -8.98 5.30 19.20
C GLY A 88 -8.80 4.42 17.97
N TRP A 89 -7.95 4.80 17.02
CA TRP A 89 -7.69 4.04 15.80
C TRP A 89 -6.74 2.87 16.02
N ILE A 90 -5.77 3.05 16.88
CA ILE A 90 -4.73 2.08 17.19
C ILE A 90 -4.60 1.86 18.69
N MET A 91 -3.87 0.82 19.05
CA MET A 91 -3.41 0.55 20.41
C MET A 91 -1.96 0.09 20.39
N ARG A 92 -1.20 0.46 21.43
CA ARG A 92 0.14 -0.04 21.68
C ARG A 92 0.07 -1.22 22.63
N GLU A 93 0.71 -2.32 22.26
CA GLU A 93 0.77 -3.54 23.07
C GLU A 93 2.23 -3.99 23.23
N ARG A 94 2.49 -4.80 24.24
CA ARG A 94 3.77 -5.51 24.34
C ARG A 94 3.79 -6.67 23.37
N ALA A 95 4.89 -6.85 22.65
CA ALA A 95 5.03 -7.96 21.70
C ALA A 95 4.94 -9.30 22.43
N THR A 96 4.28 -10.26 21.78
CA THR A 96 4.22 -11.64 22.27
C THR A 96 5.62 -12.25 22.13
N GLY A 97 6.27 -12.57 23.27
CA GLY A 97 7.61 -13.18 23.29
C GLY A 97 8.75 -12.25 23.73
N ASP A 98 8.63 -10.92 23.56
CA ASP A 98 9.57 -9.94 24.13
C ASP A 98 8.82 -8.83 24.86
N ARG A 99 8.83 -8.88 26.19
CA ARG A 99 8.13 -7.90 27.05
C ARG A 99 8.70 -6.48 26.94
N ARG A 100 9.85 -6.28 26.30
CA ARG A 100 10.48 -4.97 26.09
C ARG A 100 10.08 -4.34 24.77
N ALA A 101 9.65 -5.17 23.80
CA ALA A 101 9.24 -4.70 22.50
C ALA A 101 7.78 -4.22 22.51
N VAL A 102 7.54 -3.05 21.94
CA VAL A 102 6.21 -2.49 21.70
C VAL A 102 5.81 -2.72 20.26
N VAL A 103 4.57 -3.15 20.03
CA VAL A 103 3.94 -3.21 18.73
C VAL A 103 2.69 -2.35 18.70
N VAL A 104 2.38 -1.86 17.52
CA VAL A 104 1.19 -1.07 17.23
C VAL A 104 0.24 -1.92 16.40
N ARG A 105 -1.02 -1.94 16.78
CA ARG A 105 -2.09 -2.62 16.02
C ARG A 105 -3.33 -1.75 15.93
N SER A 106 -4.13 -1.99 14.93
CA SER A 106 -5.44 -1.36 14.77
C SER A 106 -6.42 -1.81 15.84
N ARG A 107 -7.31 -0.93 16.24
CA ARG A 107 -8.45 -1.29 17.09
C ARG A 107 -9.57 -1.87 16.24
N PRO A 108 -10.04 -3.09 16.52
CA PRO A 108 -11.07 -3.73 15.71
C PRO A 108 -12.37 -2.93 15.57
N GLY A 109 -12.75 -2.17 16.62
CA GLY A 109 -14.01 -1.43 16.65
C GLY A 109 -14.13 -0.29 15.64
N ARG A 110 -13.00 0.28 15.16
CA ARG A 110 -13.00 1.36 14.18
C ARG A 110 -12.56 0.93 12.77
N LEU A 111 -12.04 -0.28 12.63
CA LEU A 111 -11.69 -0.85 11.33
C LEU A 111 -12.89 -0.92 10.39
N GLY A 112 -14.09 -1.22 10.91
CA GLY A 112 -15.32 -1.25 10.12
C GLY A 112 -15.58 0.06 9.39
N GLU A 113 -15.35 1.22 10.02
CA GLU A 113 -15.53 2.53 9.41
C GLU A 113 -14.65 2.71 8.15
N VAL A 114 -13.39 2.24 8.21
CA VAL A 114 -12.47 2.28 7.06
C VAL A 114 -12.92 1.32 5.95
N TYR A 115 -13.30 0.08 6.32
CA TYR A 115 -13.77 -0.92 5.36
C TYR A 115 -15.06 -0.48 4.65
N ASP A 116 -15.99 0.14 5.35
CA ASP A 116 -17.23 0.63 4.76
C ASP A 116 -16.95 1.71 3.70
N LEU A 117 -16.03 2.64 3.98
CA LEU A 117 -15.65 3.69 3.02
C LEU A 117 -14.91 3.11 1.80
N LEU A 118 -14.14 2.05 1.96
CA LEU A 118 -13.41 1.38 0.88
C LEU A 118 -14.23 0.29 0.18
N SER A 119 -15.43 -0.05 0.66
CA SER A 119 -16.23 -1.18 0.17
C SER A 119 -16.56 -1.09 -1.32
N GLY A 120 -16.84 0.11 -1.83
CA GLY A 120 -17.10 0.33 -3.25
C GLY A 120 -15.89 -0.03 -4.13
N MET A 121 -14.69 0.36 -3.73
CA MET A 121 -13.46 0.02 -4.46
C MET A 121 -13.16 -1.47 -4.37
N ASN A 122 -13.30 -2.08 -3.19
CA ASN A 122 -13.07 -3.50 -2.99
C ASN A 122 -14.03 -4.33 -3.85
N THR A 123 -15.32 -4.02 -3.83
CA THR A 123 -16.33 -4.68 -4.69
C THR A 123 -16.01 -4.52 -6.18
N ALA A 124 -15.55 -3.33 -6.61
CA ALA A 124 -15.17 -3.13 -8.00
C ALA A 124 -13.96 -4.00 -8.40
N VAL A 125 -12.96 -4.12 -7.52
CA VAL A 125 -11.80 -5.01 -7.76
C VAL A 125 -12.22 -6.47 -7.79
N ASP A 126 -13.09 -6.92 -6.88
CA ASP A 126 -13.62 -8.29 -6.87
C ASP A 126 -14.32 -8.62 -8.20
N ASN A 127 -15.17 -7.70 -8.69
CA ASN A 127 -15.85 -7.86 -9.97
C ASN A 127 -14.86 -7.92 -11.16
N LEU A 128 -13.82 -7.08 -11.15
CA LEU A 128 -12.77 -7.14 -12.18
C LEU A 128 -12.02 -8.48 -12.11
N CYS A 129 -11.71 -8.97 -10.92
CA CYS A 129 -11.02 -10.25 -10.75
C CYS A 129 -11.86 -11.45 -11.24
N ALA A 130 -13.19 -11.35 -11.18
CA ALA A 130 -14.07 -12.40 -11.66
C ALA A 130 -13.98 -12.65 -13.18
N ASP A 131 -13.49 -11.67 -13.95
CA ASP A 131 -13.28 -11.79 -15.42
C ASP A 131 -11.98 -12.55 -15.78
N TYR A 132 -11.15 -12.90 -14.80
CA TYR A 132 -9.84 -13.55 -15.01
C TYR A 132 -9.81 -14.97 -14.48
N THR A 133 -9.06 -15.84 -15.14
CA THR A 133 -8.78 -17.18 -14.63
C THR A 133 -7.82 -17.13 -13.43
N ALA A 134 -7.77 -18.21 -12.63
CA ALA A 134 -6.84 -18.31 -11.50
C ALA A 134 -5.37 -18.12 -11.94
N ASP A 135 -4.97 -18.68 -13.09
CA ASP A 135 -3.61 -18.53 -13.62
C ASP A 135 -3.30 -17.09 -14.01
N GLN A 136 -4.28 -16.38 -14.61
CA GLN A 136 -4.15 -14.96 -14.95
C GLN A 136 -4.05 -14.10 -13.71
N LEU A 137 -4.86 -14.36 -12.68
CA LEU A 137 -4.76 -13.68 -11.40
C LEU A 137 -3.42 -13.93 -10.71
N GLY A 138 -2.92 -15.16 -10.76
CA GLY A 138 -1.58 -15.49 -10.26
C GLY A 138 -0.48 -14.70 -10.94
N LEU A 139 -0.53 -14.54 -12.27
CA LEU A 139 0.41 -13.74 -13.02
C LEU A 139 0.33 -12.24 -12.67
N LEU A 140 -0.89 -11.72 -12.50
CA LEU A 140 -1.10 -10.32 -12.11
C LEU A 140 -0.58 -10.06 -10.69
N ALA A 141 -0.84 -10.97 -9.75
CA ALA A 141 -0.35 -10.87 -8.38
C ALA A 141 1.19 -10.87 -8.33
N ASP A 142 1.85 -11.84 -8.99
CA ASP A 142 3.32 -11.91 -9.08
C ASP A 142 3.90 -10.61 -9.68
N PHE A 143 3.30 -10.09 -10.74
CA PHE A 143 3.73 -8.85 -11.36
C PHE A 143 3.65 -7.67 -10.38
N LEU A 144 2.54 -7.53 -9.65
CA LEU A 144 2.34 -6.45 -8.68
C LEU A 144 3.29 -6.57 -7.49
N ASP A 145 3.51 -7.78 -6.97
CA ASP A 145 4.47 -8.03 -5.88
C ASP A 145 5.89 -7.60 -6.27
N ARG A 146 6.30 -7.92 -7.49
CA ARG A 146 7.62 -7.50 -8.02
C ARG A 146 7.72 -6.00 -8.23
N VAL A 147 6.64 -5.33 -8.63
CA VAL A 147 6.59 -3.85 -8.71
C VAL A 147 6.73 -3.21 -7.34
N ILE A 148 6.08 -3.78 -6.30
CA ILE A 148 6.19 -3.33 -4.91
C ILE A 148 7.64 -3.45 -4.42
N ILE A 149 8.30 -4.59 -4.68
CA ILE A 149 9.70 -4.80 -4.30
C ILE A 149 10.61 -3.77 -4.99
N ALA A 150 10.48 -3.62 -6.31
CA ALA A 150 11.27 -2.67 -7.08
C ALA A 150 11.07 -1.21 -6.60
N GLY A 151 9.84 -0.85 -6.22
CA GLY A 151 9.53 0.47 -5.66
C GLY A 151 10.20 0.70 -4.31
N ARG A 152 10.24 -0.32 -3.46
CA ARG A 152 10.90 -0.27 -2.15
C ARG A 152 12.41 -0.11 -2.29
N GLU A 153 13.04 -0.91 -3.15
CA GLU A 153 14.48 -0.83 -3.42
C GLU A 153 14.87 0.55 -3.98
N ALA A 154 14.08 1.09 -4.89
CA ALA A 154 14.31 2.44 -5.42
C ALA A 154 14.20 3.53 -4.34
N ALA A 155 13.24 3.41 -3.42
CA ALA A 155 13.08 4.36 -2.32
C ALA A 155 14.24 4.26 -1.31
N GLU A 156 14.71 3.06 -0.98
CA GLU A 156 15.86 2.85 -0.12
C GLU A 156 17.17 3.40 -0.76
N GLY A 157 17.32 3.27 -2.07
CA GLY A 157 18.45 3.87 -2.80
C GLY A 157 18.49 5.39 -2.69
N LEU A 158 17.34 6.06 -2.82
CA LEU A 158 17.25 7.52 -2.71
C LEU A 158 17.45 8.05 -1.27
N ALA A 159 17.23 7.22 -0.26
CA ALA A 159 17.40 7.62 1.14
C ALA A 159 18.87 7.54 1.61
N THR A 160 19.75 6.95 0.81
CA THR A 160 21.16 6.71 1.14
C THR A 160 22.11 7.76 0.50
N ASP A 161 21.60 8.55 -0.44
CA ASP A 161 22.28 9.69 -1.07
C ASP A 161 21.99 11.00 -0.29
#